data_113d108b2d85de35b9a585b1c50ff68c
#
_entry.id   113d108b2d85de35b9a585b1c50ff68c
#
_cell.length_a   1.000
_cell.length_b   1.000
_cell.length_c   1.000
_cell.angle_alpha   90.00
_cell.angle_beta   90.00
_cell.angle_gamma   90.00
#
_symmetry.space_group_name_H-M   'P 1'
#
loop_
_entity.id
_entity.type
_entity.pdbx_description
1 polymer ?
#
loop_
_entity_poly.entity_id
_entity_poly.type
_entity_poly.pdbx_seq_one_letter_code
_entity_poly.pdbx_strand_id
1 'polypeptide(L)'
;LLLYIILFSVYLRPIFFLRYHIFVILKIDLMDKINAVITGVGGYVPDYVLTNDEISKMVDTTDEWIMGRIGIKERHILNEEGLGTSYMARKAAKQLMQRTKSRPDDIDLVIVATTTSDYRFPSTASILCERLGLKNAFAFDMQAVCSGFLYAMETGANFIRSGKYKKIIIVGADKMSSVIDYTDRATCPIFGDGAAAFMLEPTTEEVGIMDSVLRTDGKGLPFLHIKAGGSVCPPSYYSLDHHLHYIYQEGRTVFKYAVANMSDSCEAIIARNHLTKEEVDRVIPHQANQRIITAVAQRLEVPSEKVMVNIERYGNTSAGTLPLCIWDFEKKLKKGDNLIFTAFGAGFAWGAVYVKWGYDPKEDA
;
A
#
# COMPACT_ATOMS: atom_id res chain seq x y z
N LEU A 1 -55.80 0.96 -37.28
CA LEU A 1 -54.51 0.35 -36.96
C LEU A 1 -53.33 1.25 -37.34
N LEU A 2 -53.32 1.80 -38.56
CA LEU A 2 -52.23 2.67 -39.04
C LEU A 2 -52.11 3.95 -38.20
N LEU A 3 -53.24 4.57 -37.85
CA LEU A 3 -53.32 5.80 -37.02
C LEU A 3 -52.78 5.54 -35.57
N TYR A 4 -53.03 4.36 -35.01
CA TYR A 4 -52.51 3.93 -33.71
C TYR A 4 -51.00 3.69 -33.74
N ILE A 5 -50.46 3.12 -34.84
CA ILE A 5 -49.02 2.90 -35.02
C ILE A 5 -48.29 4.23 -35.20
N ILE A 6 -48.89 5.21 -35.89
CA ILE A 6 -48.30 6.55 -36.09
C ILE A 6 -48.31 7.33 -34.77
N LEU A 7 -49.42 7.32 -34.03
CA LEU A 7 -49.51 7.95 -32.71
C LEU A 7 -48.50 7.32 -31.70
N PHE A 8 -48.35 6.02 -31.69
CA PHE A 8 -47.36 5.33 -30.85
C PHE A 8 -45.93 5.69 -31.24
N SER A 9 -45.65 5.76 -32.56
CA SER A 9 -44.31 6.05 -33.08
C SER A 9 -43.90 7.53 -32.89
N VAL A 10 -44.84 8.45 -32.99
CA VAL A 10 -44.55 9.92 -32.94
C VAL A 10 -44.61 10.46 -31.53
N TYR A 11 -45.55 10.01 -30.69
CA TYR A 11 -45.77 10.60 -29.34
C TYR A 11 -45.23 9.75 -28.19
N LEU A 12 -45.24 8.46 -28.27
CA LEU A 12 -44.83 7.57 -27.18
C LEU A 12 -43.35 7.15 -27.25
N ARG A 13 -42.77 6.98 -28.42
CA ARG A 13 -41.31 6.69 -28.55
C ARG A 13 -40.41 7.76 -27.87
N PRO A 14 -40.63 9.06 -28.11
CA PRO A 14 -39.81 10.06 -27.46
C PRO A 14 -39.93 10.05 -25.93
N ILE A 15 -41.11 9.78 -25.38
CA ILE A 15 -41.36 9.75 -23.95
C ILE A 15 -40.69 8.48 -23.32
N PHE A 16 -40.75 7.34 -24.00
CA PHE A 16 -40.03 6.12 -23.57
C PHE A 16 -38.52 6.29 -23.65
N PHE A 17 -38.02 6.93 -24.71
CA PHE A 17 -36.60 7.22 -24.90
C PHE A 17 -36.11 8.20 -23.80
N LEU A 18 -36.88 9.24 -23.52
CA LEU A 18 -36.56 10.22 -22.47
C LEU A 18 -36.57 9.57 -21.09
N ARG A 19 -37.58 8.74 -20.76
CA ARG A 19 -37.62 7.99 -19.50
C ARG A 19 -36.48 6.99 -19.36
N TYR A 20 -36.12 6.30 -20.42
CA TYR A 20 -34.98 5.38 -20.43
C TYR A 20 -33.67 6.14 -20.22
N HIS A 21 -33.46 7.27 -20.91
CA HIS A 21 -32.27 8.11 -20.71
C HIS A 21 -32.20 8.70 -19.30
N ILE A 22 -33.30 9.21 -18.78
CA ILE A 22 -33.38 9.70 -17.40
C ILE A 22 -33.09 8.56 -16.39
N PHE A 23 -33.61 7.38 -16.60
CA PHE A 23 -33.35 6.23 -15.73
C PHE A 23 -31.89 5.79 -15.81
N VAL A 24 -31.30 5.78 -17.01
CA VAL A 24 -29.86 5.45 -17.21
C VAL A 24 -28.98 6.53 -16.57
N ILE A 25 -29.29 7.83 -16.77
CA ILE A 25 -28.55 8.93 -16.14
C ILE A 25 -28.66 8.87 -14.63
N LEU A 26 -29.85 8.68 -14.06
CA LEU A 26 -30.06 8.54 -12.63
C LEU A 26 -29.34 7.30 -12.05
N LYS A 27 -29.27 6.20 -12.82
CA LYS A 27 -28.54 5.00 -12.39
C LYS A 27 -27.03 5.20 -12.45
N ILE A 28 -26.54 5.93 -13.44
CA ILE A 28 -25.14 6.35 -13.55
C ILE A 28 -24.80 7.28 -12.39
N ASP A 29 -25.60 8.32 -12.13
CA ASP A 29 -25.43 9.26 -11.01
C ASP A 29 -25.42 8.57 -9.63
N LEU A 30 -26.22 7.50 -9.45
CA LEU A 30 -26.24 6.70 -8.23
C LEU A 30 -25.01 5.81 -8.10
N MET A 31 -24.48 5.28 -9.23
CA MET A 31 -23.25 4.48 -9.22
C MET A 31 -22.01 5.34 -9.00
N ASP A 32 -21.99 6.59 -9.45
CA ASP A 32 -20.89 7.54 -9.22
C ASP A 32 -20.79 8.02 -7.76
N LYS A 33 -21.81 7.71 -6.92
CA LYS A 33 -21.81 8.08 -5.50
C LYS A 33 -21.19 7.04 -4.56
N ILE A 34 -20.96 5.80 -5.02
CA ILE A 34 -20.32 4.79 -4.18
C ILE A 34 -18.81 5.01 -4.19
N ASN A 35 -18.23 5.30 -3.04
CA ASN A 35 -16.79 5.36 -2.85
C ASN A 35 -16.34 4.24 -1.89
N ALA A 36 -15.04 3.98 -1.85
CA ALA A 36 -14.43 3.06 -0.90
C ALA A 36 -13.84 3.85 0.27
N VAL A 37 -14.30 3.53 1.48
CA VAL A 37 -13.77 4.13 2.70
C VAL A 37 -12.96 3.12 3.50
N ILE A 38 -11.87 3.58 4.12
CA ILE A 38 -11.13 2.79 5.10
C ILE A 38 -11.94 2.82 6.40
N THR A 39 -12.30 1.65 6.94
CA THR A 39 -13.12 1.51 8.16
C THR A 39 -12.37 0.91 9.32
N GLY A 40 -11.13 0.51 9.11
CA GLY A 40 -10.27 0.02 10.18
C GLY A 40 -8.86 -0.29 9.70
N VAL A 41 -7.96 -0.35 10.67
CA VAL A 41 -6.54 -0.64 10.50
C VAL A 41 -6.10 -1.72 11.48
N GLY A 42 -5.24 -2.62 11.04
CA GLY A 42 -4.58 -3.61 11.90
C GLY A 42 -3.12 -3.77 11.48
N GLY A 43 -2.23 -4.02 12.43
CA GLY A 43 -0.80 -4.12 12.15
C GLY A 43 -0.12 -5.21 12.96
N TYR A 44 1.06 -5.58 12.51
CA TYR A 44 1.95 -6.50 13.21
C TYR A 44 3.40 -6.28 12.76
N VAL A 45 4.29 -6.23 13.71
CA VAL A 45 5.73 -6.33 13.52
C VAL A 45 6.25 -7.48 14.37
N PRO A 46 7.29 -8.22 13.94
CA PRO A 46 7.90 -9.30 14.74
C PRO A 46 8.46 -8.80 16.07
N ASP A 47 8.57 -9.69 17.04
CA ASP A 47 9.05 -9.34 18.38
C ASP A 47 10.56 -9.11 18.44
N TYR A 48 11.35 -9.80 17.60
CA TYR A 48 12.79 -9.64 17.56
C TYR A 48 13.20 -8.31 16.92
N VAL A 49 13.91 -7.50 17.67
CA VAL A 49 14.43 -6.19 17.26
C VAL A 49 15.91 -6.33 16.92
N LEU A 50 16.27 -6.09 15.67
CA LEU A 50 17.65 -6.01 15.20
C LEU A 50 18.14 -4.56 15.30
N THR A 51 19.08 -4.31 16.19
CA THR A 51 19.62 -2.97 16.49
C THR A 51 20.78 -2.59 15.57
N ASN A 52 21.13 -1.30 15.52
CA ASN A 52 22.31 -0.83 14.80
C ASN A 52 23.62 -1.39 15.40
N ASP A 53 23.67 -1.63 16.71
CA ASP A 53 24.81 -2.27 17.36
C ASP A 53 25.03 -3.72 16.90
N GLU A 54 23.95 -4.43 16.63
CA GLU A 54 24.03 -5.79 16.06
C GLU A 54 24.46 -5.75 14.59
N ILE A 55 23.93 -4.83 13.80
CA ILE A 55 24.35 -4.61 12.39
C ILE A 55 25.84 -4.26 12.33
N SER A 56 26.39 -3.45 13.25
CA SER A 56 27.79 -3.07 13.28
C SER A 56 28.75 -4.25 13.55
N LYS A 57 28.24 -5.36 14.08
CA LYS A 57 29.01 -6.61 14.23
C LYS A 57 29.05 -7.45 12.96
N MET A 58 28.13 -7.18 12.00
CA MET A 58 28.02 -7.94 10.74
C MET A 58 28.77 -7.24 9.60
N VAL A 59 28.73 -5.90 9.56
CA VAL A 59 29.33 -5.07 8.50
C VAL A 59 30.01 -3.85 9.09
N ASP A 60 30.96 -3.27 8.36
CA ASP A 60 31.70 -2.04 8.76
C ASP A 60 30.80 -0.81 8.74
N THR A 61 30.07 -0.56 9.84
CA THR A 61 29.16 0.57 10.04
C THR A 61 29.07 0.95 11.51
N THR A 62 28.38 2.07 11.83
CA THR A 62 28.09 2.50 13.20
C THR A 62 26.66 3.03 13.31
N ASP A 63 26.14 3.13 14.53
CA ASP A 63 24.82 3.72 14.78
C ASP A 63 24.75 5.16 14.24
N GLU A 64 25.78 5.98 14.48
CA GLU A 64 25.84 7.36 14.00
C GLU A 64 25.79 7.44 12.47
N TRP A 65 26.48 6.51 11.78
CA TRP A 65 26.46 6.48 10.32
C TRP A 65 25.07 6.10 9.80
N ILE A 66 24.45 5.07 10.36
CA ILE A 66 23.11 4.60 9.96
C ILE A 66 22.08 5.69 10.23
N MET A 67 22.05 6.25 11.45
CA MET A 67 21.15 7.32 11.82
C MET A 67 21.33 8.57 10.94
N GLY A 68 22.56 9.01 10.72
CA GLY A 68 22.85 10.19 9.92
C GLY A 68 22.56 10.04 8.42
N ARG A 69 22.59 8.81 7.89
CA ARG A 69 22.39 8.52 6.45
C ARG A 69 21.01 8.01 6.11
N ILE A 70 20.39 7.26 6.99
CA ILE A 70 19.16 6.50 6.69
C ILE A 70 18.05 6.90 7.67
N GLY A 71 18.39 7.20 8.94
CA GLY A 71 17.44 7.55 9.99
C GLY A 71 16.77 6.34 10.64
N ILE A 72 17.39 5.15 10.58
CA ILE A 72 16.87 3.90 11.15
C ILE A 72 17.69 3.55 12.37
N LYS A 73 17.03 3.42 13.55
CA LYS A 73 17.64 3.01 14.80
C LYS A 73 17.55 1.51 15.00
N GLU A 74 16.41 0.95 14.64
CA GLU A 74 16.12 -0.46 14.80
C GLU A 74 15.16 -0.95 13.69
N ARG A 75 15.08 -2.27 13.52
CA ARG A 75 14.13 -2.93 12.63
C ARG A 75 13.67 -4.25 13.25
N HIS A 76 12.45 -4.62 12.97
CA HIS A 76 11.89 -5.88 13.42
C HIS A 76 12.14 -6.97 12.39
N ILE A 77 12.51 -8.17 12.84
CA ILE A 77 12.86 -9.31 11.96
C ILE A 77 12.08 -10.54 12.40
N LEU A 78 11.42 -11.18 11.45
CA LEU A 78 10.77 -12.47 11.65
C LEU A 78 11.81 -13.59 11.53
N ASN A 79 12.41 -13.94 12.66
CA ASN A 79 13.53 -14.88 12.74
C ASN A 79 13.12 -16.33 13.04
N GLU A 80 11.84 -16.60 13.28
CA GLU A 80 11.32 -17.96 13.49
C GLU A 80 11.34 -18.74 12.18
N GLU A 81 11.92 -19.94 12.24
CA GLU A 81 12.01 -20.86 11.10
C GLU A 81 10.60 -21.31 10.65
N GLY A 82 10.42 -21.44 9.35
CA GLY A 82 9.14 -21.87 8.74
C GLY A 82 8.03 -20.81 8.73
N LEU A 83 8.28 -19.61 9.27
CA LEU A 83 7.34 -18.50 9.18
C LEU A 83 7.71 -17.53 8.06
N GLY A 84 6.71 -17.16 7.26
CA GLY A 84 6.84 -16.26 6.12
C GLY A 84 5.94 -15.04 6.20
N THR A 85 5.84 -14.33 5.10
CA THR A 85 5.05 -13.11 4.97
C THR A 85 3.57 -13.31 5.35
N SER A 86 2.97 -14.45 4.99
CA SER A 86 1.58 -14.78 5.35
C SER A 86 1.34 -14.87 6.86
N TYR A 87 2.36 -15.20 7.65
CA TYR A 87 2.23 -15.21 9.11
C TYR A 87 1.99 -13.80 9.65
N MET A 88 2.80 -12.82 9.22
CA MET A 88 2.65 -11.42 9.62
C MET A 88 1.35 -10.82 9.09
N ALA A 89 1.05 -11.08 7.81
CA ALA A 89 -0.22 -10.68 7.19
C ALA A 89 -1.45 -11.20 7.97
N ARG A 90 -1.39 -12.46 8.45
CA ARG A 90 -2.45 -13.04 9.28
C ARG A 90 -2.61 -12.33 10.62
N LYS A 91 -1.50 -11.98 11.28
CA LYS A 91 -1.54 -11.26 12.55
C LYS A 91 -2.20 -9.88 12.37
N ALA A 92 -1.78 -9.13 11.36
CA ALA A 92 -2.33 -7.82 11.03
C ALA A 92 -3.81 -7.90 10.65
N ALA A 93 -4.18 -8.79 9.73
CA ALA A 93 -5.57 -8.96 9.30
C ALA A 93 -6.48 -9.48 10.44
N LYS A 94 -5.99 -10.37 11.32
CA LYS A 94 -6.73 -10.81 12.49
C LYS A 94 -7.03 -9.66 13.45
N GLN A 95 -6.04 -8.80 13.75
CA GLN A 95 -6.24 -7.61 14.56
C GLN A 95 -7.27 -6.68 13.91
N LEU A 96 -7.15 -6.43 12.60
CA LEU A 96 -8.10 -5.65 11.82
C LEU A 96 -9.53 -6.18 11.96
N MET A 97 -9.74 -7.48 11.73
CA MET A 97 -11.06 -8.10 11.82
C MET A 97 -11.65 -8.02 13.24
N GLN A 98 -10.81 -8.15 14.28
CA GLN A 98 -11.24 -7.99 15.67
C GLN A 98 -11.70 -6.54 15.95
N ARG A 99 -10.94 -5.55 15.52
CA ARG A 99 -11.24 -4.13 15.70
C ARG A 99 -12.49 -3.68 14.93
N THR A 100 -12.67 -4.19 13.71
CA THR A 100 -13.86 -3.92 12.88
C THR A 100 -15.04 -4.83 13.20
N LYS A 101 -14.91 -5.80 14.12
CA LYS A 101 -15.90 -6.83 14.46
C LYS A 101 -16.40 -7.59 13.23
N SER A 102 -15.53 -7.77 12.23
CA SER A 102 -15.84 -8.48 10.98
C SER A 102 -15.75 -9.99 11.18
N ARG A 103 -16.72 -10.73 10.64
CA ARG A 103 -16.70 -12.20 10.60
C ARG A 103 -15.98 -12.67 9.33
N PRO A 104 -15.43 -13.89 9.32
CA PRO A 104 -14.81 -14.47 8.12
C PRO A 104 -15.73 -14.47 6.88
N ASP A 105 -17.02 -14.75 7.07
CA ASP A 105 -17.98 -14.84 5.97
C ASP A 105 -18.37 -13.48 5.37
N ASP A 106 -18.03 -12.37 6.04
CA ASP A 106 -18.33 -11.02 5.59
C ASP A 106 -17.32 -10.53 4.53
N ILE A 107 -16.17 -11.20 4.38
CA ILE A 107 -15.06 -10.75 3.50
C ILE A 107 -15.25 -11.27 2.09
N ASP A 108 -15.25 -10.35 1.12
CA ASP A 108 -15.44 -10.65 -0.31
C ASP A 108 -14.10 -10.83 -1.05
N LEU A 109 -13.06 -10.11 -0.63
CA LEU A 109 -11.78 -10.06 -1.34
C LEU A 109 -10.62 -9.80 -0.38
N VAL A 110 -9.49 -10.47 -0.63
CA VAL A 110 -8.20 -10.18 0.01
C VAL A 110 -7.17 -9.85 -1.06
N ILE A 111 -6.52 -8.69 -0.95
CA ILE A 111 -5.38 -8.30 -1.79
C ILE A 111 -4.16 -8.17 -0.89
N VAL A 112 -3.10 -8.93 -1.17
CA VAL A 112 -1.83 -8.80 -0.45
C VAL A 112 -0.79 -8.16 -1.37
N ALA A 113 -0.39 -6.93 -1.04
CA ALA A 113 0.75 -6.29 -1.67
C ALA A 113 2.03 -6.83 -1.03
N THR A 114 2.79 -7.61 -1.78
CA THR A 114 4.04 -8.24 -1.33
C THR A 114 5.02 -8.47 -2.46
N THR A 115 6.31 -8.43 -2.16
CA THR A 115 7.40 -8.85 -3.04
C THR A 115 8.15 -10.06 -2.48
N THR A 116 7.82 -10.48 -1.27
CA THR A 116 8.41 -11.62 -0.54
C THR A 116 7.33 -12.65 -0.20
N SER A 117 6.57 -13.09 -1.22
CA SER A 117 5.55 -14.13 -1.06
C SER A 117 6.14 -15.41 -0.46
N ASP A 118 5.36 -16.13 0.36
CA ASP A 118 5.80 -17.39 1.01
C ASP A 118 6.28 -18.41 -0.03
N TYR A 119 5.57 -18.49 -1.16
CA TYR A 119 5.85 -19.39 -2.29
C TYR A 119 5.61 -18.65 -3.60
N ARG A 120 6.11 -19.18 -4.70
CA ARG A 120 5.74 -18.69 -6.05
C ARG A 120 4.27 -18.92 -6.35
N PHE A 121 3.73 -20.02 -5.88
CA PHE A 121 2.32 -20.38 -5.85
C PHE A 121 2.12 -21.46 -4.75
N PRO A 122 0.98 -21.49 -4.05
CA PRO A 122 -0.12 -20.53 -4.13
C PRO A 122 0.27 -19.12 -3.67
N SER A 123 -0.61 -18.13 -3.94
CA SER A 123 -0.40 -16.75 -3.50
C SER A 123 -0.44 -16.64 -1.97
N THR A 124 0.27 -15.68 -1.41
CA THR A 124 0.24 -15.33 0.02
C THR A 124 -1.18 -15.01 0.47
N ALA A 125 -1.95 -14.31 -0.39
CA ALA A 125 -3.36 -14.00 -0.13
C ALA A 125 -4.25 -15.25 -0.01
N SER A 126 -4.02 -16.28 -0.85
CA SER A 126 -4.76 -17.54 -0.74
C SER A 126 -4.45 -18.28 0.56
N ILE A 127 -3.17 -18.30 0.97
CA ILE A 127 -2.75 -18.87 2.25
C ILE A 127 -3.37 -18.08 3.42
N LEU A 128 -3.44 -16.76 3.31
CA LEU A 128 -4.06 -15.90 4.30
C LEU A 128 -5.56 -16.19 4.46
N CYS A 129 -6.29 -16.37 3.35
CA CYS A 129 -7.70 -16.74 3.38
C CYS A 129 -7.94 -18.05 4.14
N GLU A 130 -7.16 -19.08 3.85
CA GLU A 130 -7.25 -20.38 4.57
C GLU A 130 -6.98 -20.19 6.06
N ARG A 131 -5.92 -19.48 6.43
CA ARG A 131 -5.52 -19.27 7.83
C ARG A 131 -6.49 -18.40 8.64
N LEU A 132 -7.34 -17.62 7.99
CA LEU A 132 -8.40 -16.79 8.60
C LEU A 132 -9.80 -17.40 8.45
N GLY A 133 -9.95 -18.49 7.71
CA GLY A 133 -11.22 -19.15 7.45
C GLY A 133 -12.15 -18.36 6.53
N LEU A 134 -11.61 -17.57 5.59
CA LEU A 134 -12.36 -16.70 4.67
C LEU A 134 -12.89 -17.52 3.48
N LYS A 135 -14.01 -18.21 3.65
CA LYS A 135 -14.53 -19.15 2.65
C LYS A 135 -15.20 -18.48 1.44
N ASN A 136 -15.68 -17.24 1.61
CA ASN A 136 -16.39 -16.50 0.56
C ASN A 136 -15.48 -15.57 -0.24
N ALA A 137 -14.28 -15.30 0.26
CA ALA A 137 -13.36 -14.37 -0.36
C ALA A 137 -12.60 -15.02 -1.53
N PHE A 138 -12.47 -14.30 -2.64
CA PHE A 138 -11.38 -14.57 -3.58
C PHE A 138 -10.15 -13.75 -3.21
N ALA A 139 -8.96 -14.17 -3.68
CA ALA A 139 -7.74 -13.53 -3.22
C ALA A 139 -6.62 -13.58 -4.27
N PHE A 140 -5.75 -12.57 -4.25
CA PHE A 140 -4.54 -12.55 -5.08
C PHE A 140 -3.46 -11.66 -4.47
N ASP A 141 -2.19 -11.97 -4.82
CA ASP A 141 -1.06 -11.11 -4.50
C ASP A 141 -0.89 -10.05 -5.57
N MET A 142 -0.44 -8.86 -5.15
CA MET A 142 -0.12 -7.73 -6.02
C MET A 142 1.34 -7.34 -5.85
N GLN A 143 2.09 -7.31 -6.97
CA GLN A 143 3.48 -6.95 -6.95
C GLN A 143 3.70 -5.58 -7.63
N ALA A 144 4.00 -4.57 -6.83
CA ALA A 144 4.55 -3.28 -7.23
C ALA A 144 5.57 -2.80 -6.19
N VAL A 145 6.22 -3.76 -5.52
CA VAL A 145 7.24 -3.61 -4.48
C VAL A 145 6.78 -2.57 -3.43
N CYS A 146 7.61 -1.59 -3.09
CA CYS A 146 7.28 -0.58 -2.07
C CYS A 146 6.04 0.25 -2.40
N SER A 147 5.66 0.37 -3.68
CA SER A 147 4.42 1.05 -4.11
C SER A 147 3.20 0.13 -4.12
N GLY A 148 3.38 -1.16 -3.82
CA GLY A 148 2.32 -2.16 -3.93
C GLY A 148 1.07 -1.83 -3.13
N PHE A 149 1.22 -1.21 -1.96
CA PHE A 149 0.07 -0.84 -1.14
C PHE A 149 -0.78 0.28 -1.78
N LEU A 150 -0.17 1.26 -2.47
CA LEU A 150 -0.93 2.27 -3.23
C LEU A 150 -1.76 1.62 -4.35
N TYR A 151 -1.17 0.66 -5.05
CA TYR A 151 -1.85 -0.09 -6.11
C TYR A 151 -2.99 -0.94 -5.53
N ALA A 152 -2.78 -1.55 -4.36
CA ALA A 152 -3.81 -2.30 -3.64
C ALA A 152 -4.98 -1.41 -3.19
N MET A 153 -4.69 -0.19 -2.69
CA MET A 153 -5.71 0.80 -2.32
C MET A 153 -6.61 1.14 -3.52
N GLU A 154 -6.03 1.54 -4.65
CA GLU A 154 -6.80 1.89 -5.86
C GLU A 154 -7.56 0.69 -6.41
N THR A 155 -6.92 -0.50 -6.46
CA THR A 155 -7.56 -1.71 -6.95
C THR A 155 -8.76 -2.10 -6.07
N GLY A 156 -8.58 -2.14 -4.75
CA GLY A 156 -9.64 -2.43 -3.79
C GLY A 156 -10.79 -1.41 -3.88
N ALA A 157 -10.46 -0.12 -4.03
CA ALA A 157 -11.46 0.94 -4.21
C ALA A 157 -12.31 0.72 -5.46
N ASN A 158 -11.70 0.32 -6.58
CA ASN A 158 -12.45 0.06 -7.82
C ASN A 158 -13.35 -1.17 -7.70
N PHE A 159 -12.95 -2.22 -6.95
CA PHE A 159 -13.84 -3.34 -6.63
C PHE A 159 -15.05 -2.89 -5.80
N ILE A 160 -14.88 -2.02 -4.80
CA ILE A 160 -15.99 -1.44 -4.03
C ILE A 160 -16.88 -0.57 -4.93
N ARG A 161 -16.30 0.33 -5.74
CA ARG A 161 -17.03 1.22 -6.66
C ARG A 161 -17.84 0.47 -7.70
N SER A 162 -17.46 -0.78 -8.04
CA SER A 162 -18.25 -1.65 -8.91
C SER A 162 -19.64 -1.99 -8.33
N GLY A 163 -19.85 -1.78 -7.03
CA GLY A 163 -21.09 -2.11 -6.32
C GLY A 163 -21.28 -3.60 -6.03
N LYS A 164 -20.38 -4.46 -6.53
CA LYS A 164 -20.47 -5.92 -6.37
C LYS A 164 -19.88 -6.41 -5.04
N TYR A 165 -18.80 -5.81 -4.59
CA TYR A 165 -18.05 -6.21 -3.39
C TYR A 165 -18.21 -5.15 -2.30
N LYS A 166 -18.35 -5.58 -1.05
CA LYS A 166 -18.72 -4.70 0.07
C LYS A 166 -17.67 -4.67 1.18
N LYS A 167 -16.84 -5.70 1.30
CA LYS A 167 -15.85 -5.77 2.38
C LYS A 167 -14.57 -6.41 1.87
N ILE A 168 -13.52 -5.58 1.80
CA ILE A 168 -12.24 -5.97 1.20
C ILE A 168 -11.13 -5.74 2.21
N ILE A 169 -10.27 -6.74 2.40
CA ILE A 169 -9.03 -6.59 3.16
C ILE A 169 -7.90 -6.35 2.17
N ILE A 170 -7.19 -5.23 2.30
CA ILE A 170 -5.93 -4.98 1.62
C ILE A 170 -4.79 -5.04 2.64
N VAL A 171 -3.73 -5.75 2.32
CA VAL A 171 -2.58 -5.97 3.21
C VAL A 171 -1.30 -5.54 2.50
N GLY A 172 -0.47 -4.75 3.17
CA GLY A 172 0.93 -4.56 2.81
C GLY A 172 1.80 -5.39 3.74
N ALA A 173 2.56 -6.34 3.22
CA ALA A 173 3.35 -7.25 4.04
C ALA A 173 4.58 -7.75 3.30
N ASP A 174 5.74 -7.64 3.94
CA ASP A 174 7.00 -8.20 3.40
C ASP A 174 7.89 -8.73 4.52
N LYS A 175 8.48 -9.92 4.28
CA LYS A 175 9.61 -10.45 5.02
C LYS A 175 10.89 -10.09 4.28
N MET A 176 11.31 -8.82 4.39
CA MET A 176 12.47 -8.33 3.66
C MET A 176 13.76 -9.02 4.08
N SER A 177 13.86 -9.47 5.33
CA SER A 177 15.00 -10.22 5.85
C SER A 177 15.33 -11.48 5.03
N SER A 178 14.33 -12.04 4.32
CA SER A 178 14.53 -13.24 3.49
C SER A 178 15.28 -12.98 2.17
N VAL A 179 15.41 -11.71 1.78
CA VAL A 179 16.05 -11.30 0.50
C VAL A 179 17.18 -10.29 0.70
N ILE A 180 17.67 -10.16 1.94
CA ILE A 180 18.78 -9.26 2.30
C ILE A 180 20.06 -10.04 2.52
N ASP A 181 21.14 -9.57 1.91
CA ASP A 181 22.49 -10.03 2.19
C ASP A 181 23.03 -9.26 3.42
N TYR A 182 23.13 -9.93 4.56
CA TYR A 182 23.67 -9.33 5.79
C TYR A 182 25.19 -9.12 5.76
N THR A 183 25.86 -9.45 4.65
CA THR A 183 27.25 -9.08 4.37
C THR A 183 27.37 -7.82 3.51
N ASP A 184 26.24 -7.35 2.93
CA ASP A 184 26.21 -6.11 2.14
C ASP A 184 25.88 -4.89 3.00
N ARG A 185 26.88 -4.09 3.30
CA ARG A 185 26.73 -2.83 4.05
C ARG A 185 25.75 -1.83 3.41
N ALA A 186 25.54 -1.90 2.10
CA ALA A 186 24.71 -0.94 1.39
C ALA A 186 23.22 -1.17 1.62
N THR A 187 22.81 -2.40 1.87
CA THR A 187 21.40 -2.79 1.95
C THR A 187 20.97 -3.33 3.32
N CYS A 188 21.84 -4.06 4.04
CA CYS A 188 21.44 -4.72 5.28
C CYS A 188 20.95 -3.79 6.40
N PRO A 189 21.40 -2.50 6.52
CA PRO A 189 20.86 -1.62 7.54
C PRO A 189 19.48 -1.04 7.25
N ILE A 190 18.94 -1.23 6.03
CA ILE A 190 17.76 -0.51 5.56
C ILE A 190 16.47 -1.22 5.93
N PHE A 191 16.41 -2.54 5.71
CA PHE A 191 15.15 -3.27 5.62
C PHE A 191 14.75 -3.96 6.92
N GLY A 192 13.44 -3.98 7.17
CA GLY A 192 12.80 -4.73 8.25
C GLY A 192 11.58 -5.49 7.75
N ASP A 193 11.02 -6.33 8.62
CA ASP A 193 9.85 -7.17 8.36
C ASP A 193 8.62 -6.58 9.05
N GLY A 194 7.46 -6.69 8.40
CA GLY A 194 6.22 -6.23 8.99
C GLY A 194 5.02 -6.34 8.05
N ALA A 195 3.85 -6.18 8.62
CA ALA A 195 2.58 -6.19 7.90
C ALA A 195 1.57 -5.25 8.53
N ALA A 196 0.77 -4.58 7.69
CA ALA A 196 -0.45 -3.96 8.14
C ALA A 196 -1.56 -4.09 7.11
N ALA A 197 -2.80 -3.99 7.56
CA ALA A 197 -3.99 -4.24 6.77
C ALA A 197 -5.03 -3.14 6.98
N PHE A 198 -5.73 -2.77 5.91
CA PHE A 198 -6.91 -1.90 5.94
C PHE A 198 -8.15 -2.68 5.54
N MET A 199 -9.28 -2.32 6.15
CA MET A 199 -10.60 -2.72 5.71
C MET A 199 -11.17 -1.64 4.79
N LEU A 200 -11.62 -2.03 3.60
CA LEU A 200 -12.35 -1.15 2.68
C LEU A 200 -13.82 -1.56 2.63
N GLU A 201 -14.70 -0.58 2.78
CA GLU A 201 -16.15 -0.75 2.70
C GLU A 201 -16.78 0.36 1.85
N PRO A 202 -18.00 0.16 1.30
CA PRO A 202 -18.67 1.19 0.51
C PRO A 202 -19.17 2.33 1.39
N THR A 203 -19.12 3.54 0.85
CA THR A 203 -19.73 4.74 1.44
C THR A 203 -20.37 5.60 0.38
N THR A 204 -21.39 6.37 0.77
CA THR A 204 -21.99 7.44 -0.02
C THR A 204 -21.62 8.83 0.54
N GLU A 205 -20.82 8.86 1.61
CA GLU A 205 -20.30 10.09 2.16
C GLU A 205 -19.10 10.60 1.32
N GLU A 206 -18.80 11.89 1.43
CA GLU A 206 -17.63 12.51 0.78
C GLU A 206 -16.33 12.23 1.53
N VAL A 207 -16.05 10.94 1.80
CA VAL A 207 -14.84 10.43 2.43
C VAL A 207 -14.36 9.16 1.71
N GLY A 208 -13.16 8.70 2.04
CA GLY A 208 -12.57 7.47 1.51
C GLY A 208 -11.43 7.73 0.54
N ILE A 209 -11.18 6.78 -0.36
CA ILE A 209 -10.12 6.88 -1.38
C ILE A 209 -10.66 7.77 -2.51
N MET A 210 -10.18 9.01 -2.56
CA MET A 210 -10.74 10.05 -3.43
C MET A 210 -10.13 10.01 -4.82
N ASP A 211 -8.80 9.85 -4.91
CA ASP A 211 -8.06 9.94 -6.16
C ASP A 211 -6.70 9.25 -6.09
N SER A 212 -6.15 8.86 -7.25
CA SER A 212 -4.82 8.24 -7.34
C SER A 212 -4.04 8.69 -8.58
N VAL A 213 -2.73 8.76 -8.44
CA VAL A 213 -1.75 8.86 -9.55
C VAL A 213 -0.77 7.72 -9.40
N LEU A 214 -0.86 6.72 -10.28
CA LEU A 214 0.03 5.56 -10.29
C LEU A 214 0.80 5.53 -11.61
N ARG A 215 2.11 5.26 -11.56
CA ARG A 215 3.01 5.27 -12.71
C ARG A 215 4.03 4.14 -12.63
N THR A 216 4.52 3.71 -13.79
CA THR A 216 5.57 2.69 -13.93
C THR A 216 6.54 3.07 -15.04
N ASP A 217 7.83 2.84 -14.83
CA ASP A 217 8.89 2.95 -15.84
C ASP A 217 9.85 1.76 -15.73
N GLY A 218 9.81 0.86 -16.70
CA GLY A 218 10.65 -0.34 -16.75
C GLY A 218 12.15 -0.06 -16.88
N LYS A 219 12.57 1.18 -17.17
CA LYS A 219 13.97 1.60 -17.16
C LYS A 219 14.61 1.53 -15.77
N GLY A 220 13.83 1.34 -14.72
CA GLY A 220 14.30 1.15 -13.35
C GLY A 220 15.03 -0.16 -13.09
N LEU A 221 14.85 -1.17 -13.94
CA LEU A 221 15.38 -2.52 -13.74
C LEU A 221 16.89 -2.57 -13.39
N PRO A 222 17.80 -1.82 -14.03
CA PRO A 222 19.22 -1.90 -13.67
C PRO A 222 19.56 -1.35 -12.27
N PHE A 223 18.70 -0.55 -11.67
CA PHE A 223 19.00 0.22 -10.46
C PHE A 223 18.43 -0.36 -9.16
N LEU A 224 17.37 -1.17 -9.26
CA LEU A 224 16.73 -1.78 -8.09
C LEU A 224 16.03 -3.07 -8.51
N HIS A 225 16.58 -4.22 -8.11
CA HIS A 225 16.06 -5.54 -8.49
C HIS A 225 16.58 -6.66 -7.61
N ILE A 226 15.94 -7.83 -7.72
CA ILE A 226 16.50 -9.13 -7.34
C ILE A 226 16.69 -9.91 -8.64
N LYS A 227 17.93 -10.25 -8.98
CA LYS A 227 18.29 -10.79 -10.28
C LYS A 227 17.84 -12.23 -10.48
N ALA A 228 17.99 -13.07 -9.44
CA ALA A 228 17.65 -14.49 -9.50
C ALA A 228 16.33 -14.80 -8.79
N GLY A 229 15.80 -15.97 -9.09
CA GLY A 229 14.52 -16.43 -8.54
C GLY A 229 13.34 -16.28 -9.52
N GLY A 230 13.48 -15.50 -10.60
CA GLY A 230 12.51 -15.36 -11.69
C GLY A 230 12.78 -16.31 -12.87
N SER A 231 11.96 -16.19 -13.93
CA SER A 231 12.07 -17.03 -15.15
C SER A 231 13.31 -16.73 -16.00
N VAL A 232 13.85 -15.50 -15.92
CA VAL A 232 15.07 -15.11 -16.65
C VAL A 232 16.32 -15.70 -16.00
N CYS A 233 16.33 -15.79 -14.67
CA CYS A 233 17.42 -16.37 -13.89
C CYS A 233 16.83 -17.29 -12.81
N PRO A 234 16.50 -18.54 -13.13
CA PRO A 234 15.98 -19.49 -12.15
C PRO A 234 17.01 -19.78 -11.05
N PRO A 235 16.58 -20.25 -9.86
CA PRO A 235 17.49 -20.64 -8.79
C PRO A 235 18.46 -21.71 -9.27
N SER A 236 19.76 -21.54 -8.96
CA SER A 236 20.84 -22.48 -9.28
C SER A 236 21.98 -22.30 -8.28
N TYR A 237 22.90 -23.25 -8.20
CA TYR A 237 24.12 -23.08 -7.39
C TYR A 237 24.87 -21.82 -7.78
N TYR A 238 24.98 -21.53 -9.08
CA TYR A 238 25.59 -20.28 -9.58
C TYR A 238 24.91 -19.03 -8.99
N SER A 239 23.57 -18.99 -9.01
CA SER A 239 22.84 -17.82 -8.48
C SER A 239 22.97 -17.67 -6.98
N LEU A 240 23.13 -18.76 -6.25
CA LEU A 240 23.36 -18.75 -4.79
C LEU A 240 24.78 -18.28 -4.49
N ASP A 241 25.79 -18.88 -5.11
CA ASP A 241 27.21 -18.57 -4.91
C ASP A 241 27.56 -17.11 -5.28
N HIS A 242 26.78 -16.51 -6.21
CA HIS A 242 26.97 -15.12 -6.64
C HIS A 242 25.97 -14.15 -5.98
N HIS A 243 25.24 -14.55 -4.94
CA HIS A 243 24.31 -13.73 -4.17
C HIS A 243 23.21 -13.05 -5.00
N LEU A 244 22.85 -13.63 -6.18
CA LEU A 244 21.91 -13.00 -7.12
C LEU A 244 20.45 -13.05 -6.64
N HIS A 245 20.16 -13.78 -5.56
CA HIS A 245 18.84 -13.89 -4.92
C HIS A 245 18.60 -12.80 -3.87
N TYR A 246 19.57 -11.94 -3.62
CA TYR A 246 19.43 -10.79 -2.75
C TYR A 246 19.12 -9.51 -3.51
N ILE A 247 18.61 -8.51 -2.78
CA ILE A 247 18.28 -7.20 -3.34
C ILE A 247 19.55 -6.46 -3.77
N TYR A 248 19.52 -5.91 -4.97
CA TYR A 248 20.50 -4.95 -5.46
C TYR A 248 19.88 -3.56 -5.54
N GLN A 249 20.57 -2.55 -5.02
CA GLN A 249 20.12 -1.16 -5.05
C GLN A 249 21.27 -0.20 -5.39
N GLU A 250 21.12 0.56 -6.47
CA GLU A 250 21.96 1.72 -6.78
C GLU A 250 21.36 2.97 -6.11
N GLY A 251 21.77 3.19 -4.84
CA GLY A 251 21.10 4.12 -3.93
C GLY A 251 21.04 5.56 -4.42
N ARG A 252 22.04 6.04 -5.19
CA ARG A 252 22.09 7.42 -5.68
C ARG A 252 21.01 7.70 -6.72
N THR A 253 20.88 6.82 -7.69
CA THR A 253 19.86 6.91 -8.74
C THR A 253 18.46 6.72 -8.15
N VAL A 254 18.28 5.68 -7.30
CA VAL A 254 17.02 5.43 -6.60
C VAL A 254 16.57 6.66 -5.80
N PHE A 255 17.47 7.29 -5.03
CA PHE A 255 17.19 8.52 -4.29
C PHE A 255 16.64 9.63 -5.19
N LYS A 256 17.34 9.90 -6.31
CA LYS A 256 16.98 10.97 -7.25
C LYS A 256 15.58 10.76 -7.84
N TYR A 257 15.31 9.53 -8.31
CA TYR A 257 14.02 9.19 -8.91
C TYR A 257 12.90 9.17 -7.86
N ALA A 258 13.16 8.67 -6.65
CA ALA A 258 12.18 8.63 -5.57
C ALA A 258 11.71 10.04 -5.18
N VAL A 259 12.64 10.96 -4.90
CA VAL A 259 12.29 12.33 -4.53
C VAL A 259 11.50 13.03 -5.63
N ALA A 260 11.96 12.93 -6.88
CA ALA A 260 11.28 13.58 -8.00
C ALA A 260 9.85 13.02 -8.18
N ASN A 261 9.72 11.71 -8.36
CA ASN A 261 8.46 11.08 -8.75
C ASN A 261 7.41 11.06 -7.62
N MET A 262 7.83 10.91 -6.37
CA MET A 262 6.91 11.01 -5.22
C MET A 262 6.35 12.42 -5.11
N SER A 263 7.21 13.45 -5.19
CA SER A 263 6.76 14.84 -5.12
C SER A 263 5.85 15.21 -6.29
N ASP A 264 6.25 14.90 -7.54
CA ASP A 264 5.44 15.19 -8.74
C ASP A 264 4.06 14.53 -8.67
N SER A 265 3.96 13.31 -8.10
CA SER A 265 2.69 12.60 -7.92
C SER A 265 1.80 13.26 -6.86
N CYS A 266 2.39 13.73 -5.75
CA CYS A 266 1.66 14.47 -4.72
C CYS A 266 1.16 15.81 -5.26
N GLU A 267 2.00 16.59 -5.95
CA GLU A 267 1.63 17.87 -6.57
C GLU A 267 0.48 17.68 -7.57
N ALA A 268 0.56 16.63 -8.40
CA ALA A 268 -0.49 16.31 -9.37
C ALA A 268 -1.85 15.99 -8.70
N ILE A 269 -1.85 15.24 -7.60
CA ILE A 269 -3.07 14.91 -6.84
C ILE A 269 -3.63 16.15 -6.16
N ILE A 270 -2.80 16.94 -5.49
CA ILE A 270 -3.21 18.18 -4.80
C ILE A 270 -3.88 19.12 -5.80
N ALA A 271 -3.22 19.39 -6.95
CA ALA A 271 -3.76 20.25 -7.98
C ALA A 271 -5.06 19.72 -8.60
N ARG A 272 -5.13 18.42 -8.92
CA ARG A 272 -6.29 17.79 -9.55
C ARG A 272 -7.54 17.79 -8.67
N ASN A 273 -7.34 17.73 -7.36
CA ASN A 273 -8.41 17.76 -6.37
C ASN A 273 -8.68 19.18 -5.81
N HIS A 274 -8.06 20.20 -6.39
CA HIS A 274 -8.22 21.61 -5.99
C HIS A 274 -7.89 21.87 -4.52
N LEU A 275 -7.02 21.07 -3.92
CA LEU A 275 -6.56 21.25 -2.55
C LEU A 275 -5.48 22.34 -2.50
N THR A 276 -5.50 23.13 -1.44
CA THR A 276 -4.33 23.92 -1.04
C THR A 276 -3.38 23.09 -0.19
N LYS A 277 -2.14 23.55 -0.02
CA LYS A 277 -1.16 22.85 0.84
C LYS A 277 -1.58 22.85 2.32
N GLU A 278 -2.29 23.90 2.74
CA GLU A 278 -2.82 24.06 4.08
C GLU A 278 -3.92 23.05 4.39
N GLU A 279 -4.74 22.71 3.39
CA GLU A 279 -5.82 21.71 3.49
C GLU A 279 -5.31 20.27 3.53
N VAL A 280 -4.04 20.01 3.17
CA VAL A 280 -3.42 18.70 3.39
C VAL A 280 -3.09 18.56 4.88
N ASP A 281 -3.79 17.69 5.59
CA ASP A 281 -3.59 17.45 7.02
C ASP A 281 -2.39 16.58 7.30
N ARG A 282 -2.17 15.53 6.50
CA ARG A 282 -1.03 14.61 6.66
C ARG A 282 -0.49 14.14 5.31
N VAL A 283 0.84 14.00 5.26
CA VAL A 283 1.54 13.28 4.20
C VAL A 283 2.15 12.01 4.77
N ILE A 284 1.86 10.88 4.15
CA ILE A 284 2.32 9.55 4.53
C ILE A 284 3.27 9.05 3.43
N PRO A 285 4.56 9.37 3.49
CA PRO A 285 5.53 8.87 2.52
C PRO A 285 5.98 7.45 2.85
N HIS A 286 6.36 6.71 1.84
CA HIS A 286 7.07 5.44 2.00
C HIS A 286 8.30 5.60 2.89
N GLN A 287 8.44 4.74 3.89
CA GLN A 287 9.48 4.78 4.91
C GLN A 287 10.75 4.06 4.43
N ALA A 288 11.38 4.58 3.37
CA ALA A 288 12.59 3.99 2.78
C ALA A 288 13.89 4.56 3.36
N ASN A 289 13.92 5.87 3.57
CA ASN A 289 15.09 6.62 4.02
C ASN A 289 14.64 8.00 4.50
N GLN A 290 15.05 8.40 5.71
CA GLN A 290 14.69 9.69 6.29
C GLN A 290 15.04 10.88 5.39
N ARG A 291 16.14 10.79 4.64
CA ARG A 291 16.55 11.85 3.70
C ARG A 291 15.62 11.98 2.50
N ILE A 292 15.05 10.86 2.01
CA ILE A 292 14.02 10.90 0.96
C ILE A 292 12.77 11.54 1.51
N ILE A 293 12.31 11.13 2.69
CA ILE A 293 11.13 11.68 3.38
C ILE A 293 11.26 13.19 3.54
N THR A 294 12.40 13.65 4.07
CA THR A 294 12.69 15.07 4.28
C THR A 294 12.72 15.84 2.96
N ALA A 295 13.36 15.29 1.92
CA ALA A 295 13.45 15.96 0.62
C ALA A 295 12.07 16.07 -0.09
N VAL A 296 11.23 15.05 0.03
CA VAL A 296 9.83 15.09 -0.48
C VAL A 296 9.02 16.15 0.29
N ALA A 297 9.09 16.18 1.62
CA ALA A 297 8.40 17.17 2.44
C ALA A 297 8.83 18.61 2.10
N GLN A 298 10.12 18.83 1.96
CA GLN A 298 10.68 20.14 1.56
C GLN A 298 10.20 20.58 0.18
N ARG A 299 10.21 19.67 -0.80
CA ARG A 299 9.75 19.99 -2.16
C ARG A 299 8.24 20.29 -2.22
N LEU A 300 7.44 19.62 -1.40
CA LEU A 300 6.02 19.88 -1.26
C LEU A 300 5.73 21.13 -0.40
N GLU A 301 6.76 21.68 0.26
CA GLU A 301 6.63 22.78 1.23
C GLU A 301 5.65 22.44 2.38
N VAL A 302 5.62 21.16 2.77
CA VAL A 302 4.77 20.67 3.86
C VAL A 302 5.58 20.69 5.17
N PRO A 303 5.03 21.29 6.25
CA PRO A 303 5.66 21.30 7.55
C PRO A 303 5.90 19.88 8.10
N SER A 304 7.00 19.69 8.80
CA SER A 304 7.42 18.36 9.31
C SER A 304 6.39 17.69 10.22
N GLU A 305 5.62 18.47 10.97
CA GLU A 305 4.55 18.00 11.85
C GLU A 305 3.34 17.40 11.10
N LYS A 306 3.20 17.71 9.81
CA LYS A 306 2.21 17.09 8.93
C LYS A 306 2.73 15.80 8.27
N VAL A 307 4.01 15.49 8.37
CA VAL A 307 4.62 14.28 7.77
C VAL A 307 4.64 13.16 8.81
N MET A 308 4.00 12.05 8.50
CA MET A 308 4.03 10.87 9.38
C MET A 308 5.30 10.06 9.12
N VAL A 309 6.08 9.83 10.18
CA VAL A 309 7.37 9.15 10.11
C VAL A 309 7.50 8.14 11.24
N ASN A 310 7.78 6.87 10.89
CA ASN A 310 8.07 5.79 11.84
C ASN A 310 9.26 4.91 11.41
N ILE A 311 10.01 5.36 10.40
CA ILE A 311 11.17 4.64 9.85
C ILE A 311 12.22 4.31 10.91
N GLU A 312 12.38 5.15 11.92
CA GLU A 312 13.36 4.96 12.99
C GLU A 312 13.19 3.60 13.70
N ARG A 313 11.93 3.16 13.88
CA ARG A 313 11.57 1.94 14.62
C ARG A 313 11.47 0.68 13.76
N TYR A 314 11.05 0.81 12.50
CA TYR A 314 10.71 -0.36 11.69
C TYR A 314 11.61 -0.54 10.46
N GLY A 315 12.37 0.50 10.10
CA GLY A 315 13.10 0.49 8.85
C GLY A 315 12.16 0.45 7.64
N ASN A 316 12.69 -0.03 6.53
CA ASN A 316 11.93 -0.20 5.29
C ASN A 316 11.27 -1.59 5.24
N THR A 317 9.99 -1.66 5.54
CA THR A 317 9.17 -2.88 5.43
C THR A 317 8.48 -3.00 4.06
N SER A 318 9.05 -2.39 3.00
CA SER A 318 8.55 -2.42 1.62
C SER A 318 7.07 -2.00 1.51
N ALA A 319 6.17 -2.87 1.03
CA ALA A 319 4.75 -2.56 0.91
C ALA A 319 4.04 -2.33 2.26
N GLY A 320 4.61 -2.83 3.36
CA GLY A 320 4.08 -2.63 4.72
C GLY A 320 4.27 -1.22 5.28
N THR A 321 5.17 -0.40 4.73
CA THR A 321 5.56 0.89 5.33
C THR A 321 4.41 1.88 5.47
N LEU A 322 3.59 2.04 4.42
CA LEU A 322 2.47 2.98 4.42
C LEU A 322 1.39 2.58 5.43
N PRO A 323 0.86 1.34 5.40
CA PRO A 323 -0.19 0.96 6.33
C PRO A 323 0.31 0.82 7.77
N LEU A 324 1.58 0.44 8.02
CA LEU A 324 2.19 0.45 9.37
C LEU A 324 2.32 1.87 9.90
N CYS A 325 2.60 2.85 9.04
CA CYS A 325 2.64 4.25 9.45
C CYS A 325 1.25 4.72 9.94
N ILE A 326 0.18 4.37 9.24
CA ILE A 326 -1.18 4.66 9.71
C ILE A 326 -1.51 3.88 11.00
N TRP A 327 -1.15 2.61 11.10
CA TRP A 327 -1.37 1.82 12.31
C TRP A 327 -0.77 2.47 13.57
N ASP A 328 0.42 3.06 13.47
CA ASP A 328 1.06 3.80 14.55
C ASP A 328 0.38 5.14 14.88
N PHE A 329 -0.09 5.84 13.84
CA PHE A 329 -0.56 7.21 13.98
C PHE A 329 -2.08 7.36 13.86
N GLU A 330 -2.84 6.26 13.72
CA GLU A 330 -4.29 6.27 13.57
C GLU A 330 -5.00 7.17 14.59
N LYS A 331 -4.57 7.11 15.87
CA LYS A 331 -5.14 7.93 16.95
C LYS A 331 -4.94 9.44 16.81
N LYS A 332 -4.09 9.87 15.86
CA LYS A 332 -3.87 11.30 15.55
C LYS A 332 -4.74 11.78 14.39
N LEU A 333 -5.50 10.88 13.75
CA LEU A 333 -6.37 11.21 12.63
C LEU A 333 -7.78 11.52 13.12
N LYS A 334 -8.49 12.33 12.31
CA LYS A 334 -9.90 12.69 12.52
C LYS A 334 -10.69 12.47 11.25
N LYS A 335 -11.97 12.15 11.36
CA LYS A 335 -12.87 12.09 10.21
C LYS A 335 -12.82 13.40 9.41
N GLY A 336 -12.58 13.29 8.11
CA GLY A 336 -12.47 14.41 7.20
C GLY A 336 -11.04 14.89 6.93
N ASP A 337 -10.03 14.41 7.66
CA ASP A 337 -8.61 14.74 7.39
C ASP A 337 -8.22 14.36 5.96
N ASN A 338 -7.54 15.27 5.26
CA ASN A 338 -7.01 15.06 3.93
C ASN A 338 -5.59 14.45 4.00
N LEU A 339 -5.48 13.20 3.59
CA LEU A 339 -4.24 12.42 3.68
C LEU A 339 -3.67 12.18 2.28
N ILE A 340 -2.38 12.42 2.08
CA ILE A 340 -1.67 12.09 0.84
C ILE A 340 -0.66 10.99 1.13
N PHE A 341 -0.94 9.80 0.61
CA PHE A 341 -0.01 8.66 0.61
C PHE A 341 0.88 8.75 -0.62
N THR A 342 2.18 8.49 -0.48
CA THR A 342 3.10 8.44 -1.63
C THR A 342 4.20 7.44 -1.43
N ALA A 343 4.56 6.73 -2.50
CA ALA A 343 5.61 5.72 -2.49
C ALA A 343 6.35 5.65 -3.83
N PHE A 344 7.56 5.09 -3.75
CA PHE A 344 8.41 4.75 -4.88
C PHE A 344 9.07 3.40 -4.60
N GLY A 345 9.13 2.52 -5.59
CA GLY A 345 9.72 1.20 -5.49
C GLY A 345 10.35 0.71 -6.78
N ALA A 346 10.89 -0.51 -6.71
CA ALA A 346 11.43 -1.17 -7.89
C ALA A 346 10.38 -1.29 -9.00
N GLY A 347 10.89 -1.26 -10.22
CA GLY A 347 10.09 -1.24 -11.43
C GLY A 347 10.73 -0.32 -12.48
N PHE A 348 10.84 1.02 -12.37
CA PHE A 348 10.29 1.71 -11.20
C PHE A 348 8.77 1.74 -11.18
N ALA A 349 8.21 1.72 -9.99
CA ALA A 349 6.79 1.92 -9.77
C ALA A 349 6.60 2.98 -8.67
N TRP A 350 5.69 3.93 -8.89
CA TRP A 350 5.48 5.02 -7.93
C TRP A 350 4.08 5.60 -8.02
N GLY A 351 3.76 6.49 -7.09
CA GLY A 351 2.52 7.22 -7.14
C GLY A 351 2.16 7.93 -5.86
N ALA A 352 0.95 8.47 -5.88
CA ALA A 352 0.28 9.01 -4.72
C ALA A 352 -1.20 8.62 -4.72
N VAL A 353 -1.80 8.56 -3.52
CA VAL A 353 -3.23 8.33 -3.31
C VAL A 353 -3.74 9.39 -2.34
N TYR A 354 -4.81 10.07 -2.71
CA TYR A 354 -5.54 10.98 -1.83
C TYR A 354 -6.66 10.24 -1.12
N VAL A 355 -6.63 10.32 0.20
CA VAL A 355 -7.66 9.76 1.08
C VAL A 355 -8.25 10.87 1.94
N LYS A 356 -9.56 11.00 1.93
CA LYS A 356 -10.28 11.76 2.95
C LYS A 356 -10.70 10.79 4.05
N TRP A 357 -10.14 10.94 5.25
CA TRP A 357 -10.26 9.94 6.31
C TRP A 357 -11.70 9.76 6.76
N GLY A 358 -12.12 8.51 6.99
CA GLY A 358 -13.54 8.15 7.12
C GLY A 358 -14.11 8.11 8.53
N TYR A 359 -13.27 8.12 9.59
CA TYR A 359 -13.76 7.92 10.95
C TYR A 359 -12.86 8.57 12.01
N ASP A 360 -13.44 8.80 13.18
CA ASP A 360 -12.68 9.16 14.39
C ASP A 360 -12.25 7.87 15.12
N PRO A 361 -10.97 7.72 15.45
CA PRO A 361 -10.47 6.54 16.16
C PRO A 361 -11.15 6.38 17.52
N LYS A 362 -11.55 5.16 17.87
CA LYS A 362 -12.12 4.88 19.20
C LYS A 362 -11.01 4.92 20.26
N GLU A 363 -11.34 5.43 21.44
CA GLU A 363 -10.38 5.53 22.57
C GLU A 363 -9.78 4.17 22.96
N ASP A 364 -10.53 3.07 22.77
CA ASP A 364 -10.16 1.69 23.14
C ASP A 364 -9.65 0.83 21.96
N ALA A 365 -9.22 1.47 20.86
CA ALA A 365 -8.78 0.75 19.65
C ALA A 365 -7.26 0.52 19.61
#